data_553f113fd223ba7e36c29fdf80f9f19e
#
_entry.id   553f113fd223ba7e36c29fdf80f9f19e
#
_cell.length_a   1.000
_cell.length_b   1.000
_cell.length_c   1.000
_cell.angle_alpha   90.00
_cell.angle_beta   90.00
_cell.angle_gamma   90.00
#
_symmetry.space_group_name_H-M   'P 1'
#
loop_
_entity.id
_entity.type
_entity.pdbx_description
1 polymer ?
#
loop_
_entity_poly.entity_id
_entity_poly.type
_entity_poly.pdbx_seq_one_letter_code
_entity_poly.pdbx_strand_id
1 'polypeptide(L)'
;MGRKDDYYNRAKQQGYRSRASYKLKQIDEDAALFERGDTVVDLGAAPGGWLQVAAEAVGEGGTVVGVDLQRIDDLEDHDVETIRGDMTEERTRHYLREAVGERGADVVVSDMAPNMTGEYSLDHARSVHLARQAFSVAEELLAPGGDFVVKVFQGQDLDAFREEVDAEFEYVRTVSPPASRDASSEVYLVAKGRITAPVEAGDRIEVEIEELGEEGDGIAYVEGYSIFVPGADVGETVTVVVDDVKPRFGFAERVE
;
A
#
# COMPACT_ATOMS: atom_id res chain seq x y z
N MET A 1 -0.90 23.98 24.67
CA MET A 1 -0.84 22.75 25.49
C MET A 1 -2.08 21.83 25.36
N GLY A 2 -3.18 22.25 24.71
CA GLY A 2 -4.47 21.54 24.66
C GLY A 2 -4.60 20.40 23.63
N ARG A 3 -4.06 20.53 22.42
CA ARG A 3 -4.33 19.55 21.33
C ARG A 3 -3.66 18.19 21.48
N LYS A 4 -2.54 18.07 22.20
CA LYS A 4 -1.83 16.80 22.42
C LYS A 4 -2.61 15.82 23.31
N ASP A 5 -3.37 16.34 24.27
CA ASP A 5 -4.16 15.53 25.21
C ASP A 5 -5.49 15.09 24.58
N ASP A 6 -6.02 15.82 23.59
CA ASP A 6 -7.34 15.55 23.02
C ASP A 6 -7.38 14.22 22.27
N TYR A 7 -6.45 13.92 21.38
CA TYR A 7 -6.42 12.64 20.63
C TYR A 7 -6.08 11.45 21.54
N TYR A 8 -5.21 11.63 22.53
CA TYR A 8 -4.92 10.59 23.52
C TYR A 8 -6.16 10.27 24.36
N ASN A 9 -6.84 11.31 24.86
CA ASN A 9 -8.05 11.16 25.67
C ASN A 9 -9.18 10.54 24.85
N ARG A 10 -9.37 10.98 23.60
CA ARG A 10 -10.35 10.39 22.69
C ARG A 10 -10.06 8.92 22.40
N ALA A 11 -8.80 8.56 22.10
CA ALA A 11 -8.42 7.17 21.86
C ALA A 11 -8.79 6.30 23.06
N LYS A 12 -8.45 6.73 24.27
CA LYS A 12 -8.78 6.01 25.48
C LYS A 12 -10.32 5.90 25.71
N GLN A 13 -11.07 6.96 25.42
CA GLN A 13 -12.54 6.97 25.56
C GLN A 13 -13.23 6.05 24.54
N GLN A 14 -12.66 5.93 23.35
CA GLN A 14 -13.20 5.10 22.25
C GLN A 14 -12.60 3.69 22.19
N GLY A 15 -11.75 3.30 23.16
CA GLY A 15 -11.18 1.97 23.24
C GLY A 15 -9.99 1.73 22.33
N TYR A 16 -9.44 2.78 21.66
CA TYR A 16 -8.25 2.61 20.84
C TYR A 16 -6.99 2.46 21.66
N ARG A 17 -6.12 1.53 21.26
CA ARG A 17 -4.85 1.22 21.92
C ARG A 17 -3.81 2.33 21.82
N SER A 18 -3.93 3.18 20.79
CA SER A 18 -3.03 4.31 20.61
C SER A 18 -3.72 5.52 19.97
N ARG A 19 -3.16 6.72 20.20
CA ARG A 19 -3.58 7.94 19.50
C ARG A 19 -3.29 7.88 17.99
N ALA A 20 -2.37 7.01 17.57
CA ALA A 20 -2.02 6.82 16.16
C ALA A 20 -3.20 6.30 15.32
N SER A 21 -4.21 5.66 15.95
CA SER A 21 -5.47 5.26 15.31
C SER A 21 -6.14 6.42 14.57
N TYR A 22 -6.10 7.63 15.12
CA TYR A 22 -6.68 8.80 14.45
C TYR A 22 -5.90 9.25 13.22
N LYS A 23 -4.60 8.98 13.13
CA LYS A 23 -3.83 9.27 11.93
C LYS A 23 -4.33 8.41 10.76
N LEU A 24 -4.49 7.11 10.99
CA LEU A 24 -4.99 6.20 9.97
C LEU A 24 -6.42 6.54 9.57
N LYS A 25 -7.31 6.85 10.53
CA LYS A 25 -8.67 7.32 10.22
C LYS A 25 -8.69 8.56 9.33
N GLN A 26 -7.83 9.53 9.61
CA GLN A 26 -7.74 10.76 8.80
C GLN A 26 -7.13 10.52 7.43
N ILE A 27 -6.18 9.58 7.32
CA ILE A 27 -5.63 9.16 6.03
C ILE A 27 -6.70 8.45 5.22
N ASP A 28 -7.47 7.55 5.83
CA ASP A 28 -8.57 6.84 5.19
C ASP A 28 -9.68 7.78 4.72
N GLU A 29 -10.12 8.71 5.59
CA GLU A 29 -11.12 9.73 5.24
C GLU A 29 -10.70 10.59 4.03
N ASP A 30 -9.39 10.87 3.89
CA ASP A 30 -8.84 11.71 2.83
C ASP A 30 -8.51 10.91 1.55
N ALA A 31 -8.13 9.63 1.67
CA ALA A 31 -7.63 8.79 0.60
C ALA A 31 -8.64 7.72 0.12
N ALA A 32 -9.74 7.50 0.83
CA ALA A 32 -10.60 6.35 0.62
C ALA A 32 -9.76 5.07 0.53
N LEU A 33 -9.04 4.78 1.63
CA LEU A 33 -8.02 3.75 1.66
C LEU A 33 -8.62 2.35 1.76
N PHE A 34 -9.67 2.19 2.58
CA PHE A 34 -10.27 0.90 2.88
C PHE A 34 -11.64 0.71 2.25
N GLU A 35 -11.87 -0.49 1.75
CA GLU A 35 -13.18 -0.98 1.32
C GLU A 35 -13.63 -2.17 2.18
N ARG A 36 -14.93 -2.46 2.17
CA ARG A 36 -15.42 -3.64 2.88
C ARG A 36 -14.99 -4.92 2.19
N GLY A 37 -14.41 -5.83 2.99
CA GLY A 37 -13.91 -7.11 2.50
C GLY A 37 -12.44 -7.09 2.09
N ASP A 38 -11.76 -5.95 2.24
CA ASP A 38 -10.32 -5.85 1.94
C ASP A 38 -9.46 -6.74 2.84
N THR A 39 -8.33 -7.12 2.27
CA THR A 39 -7.20 -7.74 2.99
C THR A 39 -6.17 -6.66 3.30
N VAL A 40 -5.95 -6.38 4.59
CA VAL A 40 -5.07 -5.32 5.08
C VAL A 40 -3.91 -5.90 5.87
N VAL A 41 -2.69 -5.42 5.60
CA VAL A 41 -1.48 -5.76 6.37
C VAL A 41 -0.92 -4.51 7.06
N ASP A 42 -0.71 -4.58 8.38
CA ASP A 42 -0.08 -3.53 9.19
C ASP A 42 1.33 -3.96 9.60
N LEU A 43 2.34 -3.27 9.05
CA LEU A 43 3.76 -3.52 9.31
C LEU A 43 4.25 -2.63 10.47
N GLY A 44 4.67 -3.26 11.58
CA GLY A 44 4.99 -2.57 12.82
C GLY A 44 3.74 -2.24 13.63
N ALA A 45 2.82 -3.20 13.72
CA ALA A 45 1.46 -3.01 14.17
C ALA A 45 1.29 -2.77 15.69
N ALA A 46 2.28 -3.08 16.53
CA ALA A 46 2.16 -2.89 17.98
C ALA A 46 1.93 -1.41 18.35
N PRO A 47 1.03 -1.12 19.26
CA PRO A 47 0.22 -2.00 20.13
C PRO A 47 -1.12 -2.46 19.52
N GLY A 48 -1.41 -2.24 18.23
CA GLY A 48 -2.61 -2.69 17.54
C GLY A 48 -3.65 -1.60 17.29
N GLY A 49 -3.29 -0.32 17.44
CA GLY A 49 -4.24 0.78 17.21
C GLY A 49 -4.65 0.95 15.74
N TRP A 50 -3.75 0.66 14.81
CA TRP A 50 -4.06 0.67 13.38
C TRP A 50 -4.83 -0.57 12.96
N LEU A 51 -4.55 -1.73 13.56
CA LEU A 51 -5.31 -2.96 13.36
C LEU A 51 -6.79 -2.78 13.72
N GLN A 52 -7.09 -2.07 14.82
CA GLN A 52 -8.49 -1.77 15.20
C GLN A 52 -9.20 -0.94 14.12
N VAL A 53 -8.52 0.09 13.60
CA VAL A 53 -9.10 0.95 12.56
C VAL A 53 -9.32 0.18 11.26
N ALA A 54 -8.35 -0.63 10.84
CA ALA A 54 -8.48 -1.47 9.65
C ALA A 54 -9.64 -2.46 9.79
N ALA A 55 -9.71 -3.19 10.93
CA ALA A 55 -10.78 -4.16 11.16
C ALA A 55 -12.18 -3.52 11.21
N GLU A 56 -12.32 -2.32 11.80
CA GLU A 56 -13.58 -1.55 11.77
C GLU A 56 -13.98 -1.17 10.34
N ALA A 57 -13.01 -0.80 9.50
CA ALA A 57 -13.25 -0.33 8.14
C ALA A 57 -13.61 -1.47 7.20
N VAL A 58 -12.83 -2.56 7.18
CA VAL A 58 -13.06 -3.69 6.26
C VAL A 58 -14.25 -4.55 6.68
N GLY A 59 -14.57 -4.60 7.97
CA GLY A 59 -15.74 -5.27 8.53
C GLY A 59 -15.72 -6.78 8.37
N GLU A 60 -16.89 -7.41 8.57
CA GLU A 60 -17.06 -8.85 8.41
C GLU A 60 -16.78 -9.28 6.95
N GLY A 61 -15.85 -10.19 6.78
CA GLY A 61 -15.41 -10.69 5.47
C GLY A 61 -14.11 -10.08 4.95
N GLY A 62 -13.60 -9.02 5.60
CA GLY A 62 -12.23 -8.55 5.41
C GLY A 62 -11.23 -9.36 6.21
N THR A 63 -9.95 -9.28 5.83
CA THR A 63 -8.83 -9.90 6.53
C THR A 63 -7.88 -8.82 7.01
N VAL A 64 -7.48 -8.86 8.30
CA VAL A 64 -6.51 -7.92 8.86
C VAL A 64 -5.38 -8.67 9.51
N VAL A 65 -4.16 -8.41 9.07
CA VAL A 65 -2.94 -9.07 9.54
C VAL A 65 -1.98 -8.03 10.08
N GLY A 66 -1.49 -8.21 11.30
CA GLY A 66 -0.48 -7.35 11.90
C GLY A 66 0.82 -8.08 12.16
N VAL A 67 1.96 -7.46 11.84
CA VAL A 67 3.29 -7.98 12.18
C VAL A 67 4.08 -6.99 13.00
N ASP A 68 4.74 -7.48 14.06
CA ASP A 68 5.64 -6.65 14.89
C ASP A 68 6.69 -7.54 15.59
N LEU A 69 7.84 -6.95 15.92
CA LEU A 69 8.86 -7.55 16.78
C LEU A 69 8.34 -7.77 18.21
N GLN A 70 7.46 -6.87 18.66
CA GLN A 70 6.78 -6.94 19.94
C GLN A 70 5.54 -7.83 19.83
N ARG A 71 5.17 -8.42 20.95
CA ARG A 71 3.89 -9.11 21.05
C ARG A 71 2.76 -8.08 21.00
N ILE A 72 1.77 -8.36 20.14
CA ILE A 72 0.49 -7.63 20.12
C ILE A 72 -0.49 -8.45 20.97
N ASP A 73 -1.10 -7.79 21.96
CA ASP A 73 -2.14 -8.44 22.76
C ASP A 73 -3.40 -8.67 21.93
N ASP A 74 -4.17 -9.70 22.24
CA ASP A 74 -5.38 -10.06 21.50
C ASP A 74 -6.38 -8.90 21.41
N LEU A 75 -6.93 -8.68 20.23
CA LEU A 75 -7.97 -7.68 19.97
C LEU A 75 -9.36 -8.38 20.10
N GLU A 76 -9.87 -8.51 21.34
CA GLU A 76 -11.06 -9.31 21.66
C GLU A 76 -12.32 -8.97 20.83
N ASP A 77 -12.43 -7.72 20.39
CA ASP A 77 -13.60 -7.22 19.63
C ASP A 77 -13.39 -7.26 18.11
N HIS A 78 -12.23 -7.74 17.62
CA HIS A 78 -11.86 -7.72 16.21
C HIS A 78 -11.22 -9.03 15.77
N ASP A 79 -11.62 -9.55 14.62
CA ASP A 79 -10.97 -10.69 13.98
C ASP A 79 -9.71 -10.21 13.26
N VAL A 80 -8.56 -10.40 13.91
CA VAL A 80 -7.26 -9.92 13.44
C VAL A 80 -6.20 -10.98 13.67
N GLU A 81 -5.48 -11.35 12.65
CA GLU A 81 -4.31 -12.22 12.77
C GLU A 81 -3.08 -11.42 13.17
N THR A 82 -2.30 -11.91 14.14
CA THR A 82 -1.07 -11.25 14.56
C THR A 82 0.14 -12.17 14.46
N ILE A 83 1.18 -11.69 13.78
CA ILE A 83 2.45 -12.39 13.58
C ILE A 83 3.53 -11.69 14.39
N ARG A 84 4.21 -12.43 15.28
CA ARG A 84 5.39 -11.91 15.95
C ARG A 84 6.63 -12.27 15.17
N GLY A 85 7.30 -11.28 14.58
CA GLY A 85 8.50 -11.50 13.77
C GLY A 85 9.10 -10.20 13.24
N ASP A 86 10.28 -10.34 12.67
CA ASP A 86 10.91 -9.28 11.88
C ASP A 86 10.41 -9.40 10.44
N MET A 87 9.76 -8.37 9.90
CA MET A 87 9.22 -8.36 8.54
C MET A 87 10.32 -8.49 7.46
N THR A 88 11.60 -8.26 7.82
CA THR A 88 12.73 -8.44 6.90
C THR A 88 13.21 -9.88 6.80
N GLU A 89 12.78 -10.74 7.74
CA GLU A 89 13.12 -12.16 7.73
C GLU A 89 12.21 -12.95 6.79
N GLU A 90 12.80 -13.80 5.93
CA GLU A 90 12.05 -14.63 4.98
C GLU A 90 10.96 -15.50 5.63
N ARG A 91 11.23 -16.00 6.83
CA ARG A 91 10.23 -16.77 7.58
C ARG A 91 8.98 -15.94 7.90
N THR A 92 9.15 -14.68 8.29
CA THR A 92 8.04 -13.78 8.61
C THR A 92 7.29 -13.41 7.34
N ARG A 93 7.99 -13.11 6.26
CA ARG A 93 7.40 -12.84 4.93
C ARG A 93 6.59 -14.03 4.41
N HIS A 94 7.09 -15.25 4.62
CA HIS A 94 6.35 -16.46 4.27
C HIS A 94 5.00 -16.54 5.01
N TYR A 95 4.97 -16.29 6.33
CA TYR A 95 3.72 -16.26 7.08
C TYR A 95 2.78 -15.13 6.64
N LEU A 96 3.31 -13.96 6.29
CA LEU A 96 2.51 -12.88 5.73
C LEU A 96 1.88 -13.28 4.39
N ARG A 97 2.64 -13.89 3.48
CA ARG A 97 2.10 -14.41 2.19
C ARG A 97 1.03 -15.47 2.40
N GLU A 98 1.20 -16.37 3.37
CA GLU A 98 0.17 -17.37 3.71
C GLU A 98 -1.10 -16.70 4.24
N ALA A 99 -0.96 -15.69 5.11
CA ALA A 99 -2.09 -14.98 5.73
C ALA A 99 -2.90 -14.15 4.72
N VAL A 100 -2.25 -13.50 3.75
CA VAL A 100 -2.96 -12.73 2.71
C VAL A 100 -3.50 -13.62 1.58
N GLY A 101 -2.98 -14.84 1.44
CA GLY A 101 -3.39 -15.81 0.43
C GLY A 101 -2.96 -15.46 -1.00
N GLU A 102 -3.47 -16.22 -1.98
CA GLU A 102 -3.06 -16.09 -3.39
C GLU A 102 -3.49 -14.76 -4.03
N ARG A 103 -4.55 -14.13 -3.52
CA ARG A 103 -5.04 -12.85 -4.04
C ARG A 103 -4.11 -11.68 -3.70
N GLY A 104 -3.34 -11.80 -2.62
CA GLY A 104 -2.54 -10.71 -2.06
C GLY A 104 -3.35 -9.74 -1.21
N ALA A 105 -2.67 -8.70 -0.72
CA ALA A 105 -3.26 -7.65 0.10
C ALA A 105 -3.84 -6.52 -0.77
N ASP A 106 -5.00 -6.00 -0.38
CA ASP A 106 -5.58 -4.81 -1.01
C ASP A 106 -4.90 -3.54 -0.45
N VAL A 107 -4.49 -3.57 0.82
CA VAL A 107 -3.82 -2.43 1.46
C VAL A 107 -2.68 -2.89 2.38
N VAL A 108 -1.52 -2.26 2.26
CA VAL A 108 -0.41 -2.40 3.21
C VAL A 108 -0.13 -1.06 3.88
N VAL A 109 -0.10 -1.02 5.21
CA VAL A 109 0.13 0.19 5.98
C VAL A 109 1.32 0.03 6.94
N SER A 110 1.99 1.14 7.27
CA SER A 110 3.07 1.14 8.25
C SER A 110 3.21 2.48 8.98
N ASP A 111 3.08 2.47 10.30
CA ASP A 111 3.39 3.61 11.19
C ASP A 111 4.71 3.40 11.97
N MET A 112 5.63 2.57 11.45
CA MET A 112 6.91 2.31 12.10
C MET A 112 7.74 3.58 12.27
N ALA A 113 8.48 3.66 13.37
CA ALA A 113 9.45 4.70 13.63
C ALA A 113 10.75 4.09 14.13
N PRO A 114 11.91 4.64 13.75
CA PRO A 114 13.18 4.23 14.34
C PRO A 114 13.25 4.65 15.81
N ASN A 115 14.14 4.01 16.58
CA ASN A 115 14.51 4.50 17.90
C ASN A 115 15.18 5.87 17.74
N MET A 116 14.51 6.91 18.26
CA MET A 116 14.96 8.30 18.14
C MET A 116 16.24 8.55 18.91
N THR A 117 17.23 9.13 18.24
CA THR A 117 18.49 9.56 18.85
C THR A 117 18.47 11.02 19.25
N GLY A 118 17.58 11.82 18.65
CA GLY A 118 17.52 13.27 18.77
C GLY A 118 18.42 14.00 17.77
N GLU A 119 19.19 13.27 16.96
CA GLU A 119 19.94 13.82 15.84
C GLU A 119 19.08 13.73 14.56
N TYR A 120 18.67 14.89 14.04
CA TYR A 120 17.69 14.97 12.96
C TYR A 120 18.10 14.19 11.70
N SER A 121 19.35 14.34 11.25
CA SER A 121 19.85 13.69 10.04
C SER A 121 19.89 12.17 10.16
N LEU A 122 20.29 11.66 11.34
CA LEU A 122 20.36 10.24 11.62
C LEU A 122 18.95 9.62 11.77
N ASP A 123 18.07 10.31 12.47
CA ASP A 123 16.70 9.86 12.68
C ASP A 123 15.93 9.86 11.36
N HIS A 124 16.17 10.87 10.47
CA HIS A 124 15.64 10.89 9.12
C HIS A 124 16.13 9.69 8.28
N ALA A 125 17.45 9.48 8.19
CA ALA A 125 18.02 8.38 7.39
C ALA A 125 17.51 7.01 7.85
N ARG A 126 17.38 6.80 9.16
CA ARG A 126 16.81 5.57 9.73
C ARG A 126 15.32 5.41 9.41
N SER A 127 14.57 6.50 9.39
CA SER A 127 13.15 6.50 9.02
C SER A 127 12.98 6.11 7.56
N VAL A 128 13.77 6.69 6.64
CA VAL A 128 13.74 6.32 5.21
C VAL A 128 14.14 4.85 5.00
N HIS A 129 15.19 4.38 5.70
CA HIS A 129 15.58 2.97 5.63
C HIS A 129 14.45 2.03 6.06
N LEU A 130 13.77 2.35 7.17
CA LEU A 130 12.65 1.56 7.67
C LEU A 130 11.45 1.60 6.71
N ALA A 131 11.17 2.75 6.11
CA ALA A 131 10.13 2.91 5.10
C ALA A 131 10.42 2.10 3.82
N ARG A 132 11.67 2.05 3.36
CA ARG A 132 12.10 1.18 2.24
C ARG A 132 11.94 -0.31 2.55
N GLN A 133 12.22 -0.72 3.79
CA GLN A 133 11.96 -2.11 4.20
C GLN A 133 10.47 -2.44 4.15
N ALA A 134 9.61 -1.52 4.64
CA ALA A 134 8.17 -1.69 4.54
C ALA A 134 7.70 -1.72 3.08
N PHE A 135 8.26 -0.88 2.22
CA PHE A 135 7.97 -0.86 0.80
C PHE A 135 8.33 -2.18 0.11
N SER A 136 9.55 -2.72 0.37
CA SER A 136 9.95 -4.02 -0.16
C SER A 136 9.01 -5.17 0.25
N VAL A 137 8.43 -5.13 1.45
CA VAL A 137 7.42 -6.10 1.88
C VAL A 137 6.09 -5.85 1.18
N ALA A 138 5.69 -4.59 1.01
CA ALA A 138 4.47 -4.22 0.30
C ALA A 138 4.49 -4.67 -1.17
N GLU A 139 5.64 -4.55 -1.86
CA GLU A 139 5.82 -5.04 -3.24
C GLU A 139 5.56 -6.53 -3.38
N GLU A 140 5.89 -7.33 -2.35
CA GLU A 140 5.67 -8.77 -2.35
C GLU A 140 4.22 -9.17 -2.01
N LEU A 141 3.51 -8.34 -1.23
CA LEU A 141 2.21 -8.69 -0.68
C LEU A 141 1.04 -8.08 -1.43
N LEU A 142 1.21 -6.89 -2.04
CA LEU A 142 0.13 -6.16 -2.67
C LEU A 142 -0.37 -6.83 -3.95
N ALA A 143 -1.68 -6.97 -4.02
CA ALA A 143 -2.38 -7.29 -5.26
C ALA A 143 -2.24 -6.16 -6.29
N PRO A 144 -2.42 -6.44 -7.61
CA PRO A 144 -2.56 -5.40 -8.62
C PRO A 144 -3.68 -4.42 -8.26
N GLY A 145 -3.37 -3.13 -8.24
CA GLY A 145 -4.30 -2.07 -7.83
C GLY A 145 -4.38 -1.83 -6.33
N GLY A 146 -3.60 -2.55 -5.52
CA GLY A 146 -3.55 -2.34 -4.07
C GLY A 146 -2.83 -1.05 -3.67
N ASP A 147 -3.01 -0.64 -2.42
CA ASP A 147 -2.56 0.64 -1.88
C ASP A 147 -1.49 0.49 -0.82
N PHE A 148 -0.59 1.47 -0.72
CA PHE A 148 0.46 1.50 0.28
C PHE A 148 0.49 2.80 1.05
N VAL A 149 0.58 2.70 2.39
CA VAL A 149 0.74 3.86 3.26
C VAL A 149 1.94 3.64 4.18
N VAL A 150 2.88 4.56 4.16
CA VAL A 150 4.08 4.46 5.00
C VAL A 150 4.45 5.78 5.63
N LYS A 151 4.78 5.74 6.92
CA LYS A 151 5.36 6.89 7.62
C LYS A 151 6.82 7.05 7.27
N VAL A 152 7.21 8.30 7.04
CA VAL A 152 8.60 8.71 6.86
C VAL A 152 8.81 10.09 7.48
N PHE A 153 10.04 10.44 7.87
CA PHE A 153 10.35 11.79 8.33
C PHE A 153 10.77 12.67 7.15
N GLN A 154 10.35 13.94 7.19
CA GLN A 154 10.83 14.92 6.22
C GLN A 154 12.35 15.04 6.28
N GLY A 155 13.00 15.24 5.13
CA GLY A 155 14.44 15.39 5.01
C GLY A 155 14.92 15.20 3.56
N GLN A 156 16.23 15.20 3.38
CA GLN A 156 16.86 15.23 2.05
C GLN A 156 16.58 14.00 1.18
N ASP A 157 16.33 12.81 1.78
CA ASP A 157 16.16 11.56 1.06
C ASP A 157 14.68 11.22 0.80
N LEU A 158 13.75 12.08 1.26
CA LEU A 158 12.31 11.85 1.10
C LEU A 158 11.88 11.85 -0.36
N ASP A 159 12.36 12.84 -1.15
CA ASP A 159 11.98 12.98 -2.55
C ASP A 159 12.45 11.77 -3.37
N ALA A 160 13.69 11.30 -3.15
CA ALA A 160 14.21 10.11 -3.82
C ALA A 160 13.41 8.85 -3.45
N PHE A 161 13.05 8.68 -2.18
CA PHE A 161 12.20 7.57 -1.76
C PHE A 161 10.78 7.66 -2.33
N ARG A 162 10.23 8.88 -2.42
CA ARG A 162 8.94 9.09 -3.06
C ARG A 162 8.96 8.73 -4.54
N GLU A 163 10.04 9.09 -5.27
CA GLU A 163 10.22 8.70 -6.67
C GLU A 163 10.32 7.17 -6.85
N GLU A 164 11.01 6.47 -5.93
CA GLU A 164 11.06 5.01 -5.92
C GLU A 164 9.65 4.40 -5.79
N VAL A 165 8.82 4.93 -4.89
CA VAL A 165 7.44 4.46 -4.71
C VAL A 165 6.55 4.86 -5.89
N ASP A 166 6.69 6.09 -6.42
CA ASP A 166 5.87 6.62 -7.52
C ASP A 166 6.07 5.81 -8.83
N ALA A 167 7.23 5.20 -9.02
CA ALA A 167 7.50 4.33 -10.17
C ALA A 167 6.65 3.03 -10.19
N GLU A 168 6.11 2.64 -9.04
CA GLU A 168 5.41 1.37 -8.84
C GLU A 168 3.90 1.52 -8.59
N PHE A 169 3.38 2.76 -8.58
CA PHE A 169 1.99 3.08 -8.31
C PHE A 169 1.42 4.09 -9.30
N GLU A 170 0.09 4.13 -9.47
CA GLU A 170 -0.56 5.12 -10.34
C GLU A 170 -0.30 6.56 -9.89
N TYR A 171 -0.25 6.80 -8.58
CA TYR A 171 0.18 8.08 -8.02
C TYR A 171 0.58 7.96 -6.56
N VAL A 172 1.44 8.88 -6.12
CA VAL A 172 1.87 9.01 -4.73
C VAL A 172 1.66 10.44 -4.26
N ARG A 173 1.07 10.60 -3.08
CA ARG A 173 0.94 11.89 -2.42
C ARG A 173 1.51 11.85 -1.01
N THR A 174 2.01 13.00 -0.56
CA THR A 174 2.50 13.19 0.81
C THR A 174 1.40 13.82 1.66
N VAL A 175 1.07 13.20 2.80
CA VAL A 175 0.00 13.62 3.71
C VAL A 175 0.54 13.85 5.10
N SER A 176 0.04 14.89 5.78
CA SER A 176 0.30 15.16 7.19
C SER A 176 -1.03 15.18 7.94
N PRO A 177 -1.45 14.05 8.56
CA PRO A 177 -2.72 13.99 9.27
C PRO A 177 -2.77 15.00 10.44
N PRO A 178 -3.90 15.67 10.69
CA PRO A 178 -4.07 16.58 11.83
C PRO A 178 -3.79 15.97 13.21
N ALA A 179 -3.88 14.63 13.32
CA ALA A 179 -3.52 13.90 14.52
C ALA A 179 -2.00 13.76 14.71
N SER A 180 -1.17 14.11 13.73
CA SER A 180 0.28 14.24 13.90
C SER A 180 0.61 15.36 14.89
N ARG A 181 1.78 15.29 15.54
CA ARG A 181 2.21 16.34 16.47
C ARG A 181 2.76 17.52 15.69
N ASP A 182 2.41 18.75 16.09
CA ASP A 182 2.87 19.99 15.43
C ASP A 182 4.40 20.09 15.32
N ALA A 183 5.13 19.48 16.28
CA ALA A 183 6.59 19.46 16.31
C ALA A 183 7.19 18.20 15.65
N SER A 184 6.39 17.34 15.03
CA SER A 184 6.88 16.14 14.36
C SER A 184 7.22 16.45 12.92
N SER A 185 8.35 15.92 12.45
CA SER A 185 8.70 15.93 11.03
C SER A 185 8.08 14.75 10.26
N GLU A 186 7.17 13.98 10.89
CA GLU A 186 6.53 12.85 10.25
C GLU A 186 5.57 13.26 9.15
N VAL A 187 5.64 12.56 8.04
CA VAL A 187 4.67 12.59 6.95
C VAL A 187 4.34 11.16 6.54
N TYR A 188 3.27 11.00 5.79
CA TYR A 188 2.89 9.71 5.21
C TYR A 188 2.93 9.82 3.69
N LEU A 189 3.59 8.86 3.04
CA LEU A 189 3.38 8.61 1.64
C LEU A 189 2.15 7.73 1.50
N VAL A 190 1.18 8.19 0.72
CA VAL A 190 -0.02 7.45 0.34
C VAL A 190 0.09 7.16 -1.13
N ALA A 191 0.38 5.91 -1.47
CA ALA A 191 0.53 5.41 -2.82
C ALA A 191 -0.71 4.59 -3.19
N LYS A 192 -1.32 4.90 -4.31
CA LYS A 192 -2.57 4.29 -4.77
C LYS A 192 -2.34 3.53 -6.08
N GLY A 193 -2.91 2.33 -6.14
CA GLY A 193 -2.97 1.55 -7.36
C GLY A 193 -1.64 0.92 -7.75
N ARG A 194 -1.21 -0.15 -7.06
CA ARG A 194 0.02 -0.91 -7.39
C ARG A 194 0.01 -1.38 -8.84
N ILE A 195 1.03 -1.02 -9.60
CA ILE A 195 1.24 -1.44 -10.99
C ILE A 195 2.10 -2.71 -10.98
N THR A 196 1.56 -3.80 -11.52
CA THR A 196 2.27 -5.09 -11.63
C THR A 196 2.31 -5.56 -13.08
N ALA A 197 2.20 -4.62 -14.02
CA ALA A 197 2.17 -4.91 -15.44
C ALA A 197 3.48 -5.56 -15.90
N PRO A 198 3.44 -6.59 -16.75
CA PRO A 198 4.62 -7.21 -17.35
C PRO A 198 5.18 -6.40 -18.52
N VAL A 199 4.67 -5.20 -18.75
CA VAL A 199 5.04 -4.28 -19.83
C VAL A 199 5.16 -2.86 -19.31
N GLU A 200 5.96 -2.04 -20.00
CA GLU A 200 6.14 -0.63 -19.71
C GLU A 200 5.61 0.24 -20.86
N ALA A 201 5.24 1.49 -20.55
CA ALA A 201 4.87 2.46 -21.57
C ALA A 201 6.06 2.70 -22.54
N GLY A 202 5.81 2.60 -23.85
CA GLY A 202 6.82 2.66 -24.89
C GLY A 202 7.33 1.29 -25.36
N ASP A 203 7.00 0.20 -24.70
CA ASP A 203 7.35 -1.14 -25.15
C ASP A 203 6.71 -1.45 -26.51
N ARG A 204 7.52 -2.04 -27.40
CA ARG A 204 7.06 -2.54 -28.68
C ARG A 204 6.96 -4.05 -28.63
N ILE A 205 5.74 -4.58 -28.67
CA ILE A 205 5.46 -6.00 -28.52
C ILE A 205 4.57 -6.50 -29.67
N GLU A 206 4.65 -7.81 -29.94
CA GLU A 206 3.72 -8.51 -30.83
C GLU A 206 2.71 -9.26 -29.98
N VAL A 207 1.42 -9.05 -30.25
CA VAL A 207 0.32 -9.63 -29.47
C VAL A 207 -0.73 -10.23 -30.39
N GLU A 208 -1.38 -11.31 -29.96
CA GLU A 208 -2.56 -11.89 -30.59
C GLU A 208 -3.82 -11.34 -29.91
N ILE A 209 -4.78 -10.89 -30.69
CA ILE A 209 -6.06 -10.40 -30.18
C ILE A 209 -6.98 -11.59 -29.90
N GLU A 210 -7.30 -11.80 -28.62
CA GLU A 210 -8.07 -12.95 -28.17
C GLU A 210 -9.57 -12.67 -28.09
N GLU A 211 -9.96 -11.44 -27.75
CA GLU A 211 -11.37 -11.03 -27.62
C GLU A 211 -11.58 -9.56 -27.95
N LEU A 212 -12.85 -9.12 -27.97
CA LEU A 212 -13.24 -7.72 -28.14
C LEU A 212 -13.83 -7.20 -26.82
N GLY A 213 -13.41 -6.02 -26.42
CA GLY A 213 -14.01 -5.25 -25.33
C GLY A 213 -15.41 -4.73 -25.69
N GLU A 214 -16.11 -4.21 -24.69
CA GLU A 214 -17.47 -3.67 -24.86
C GLU A 214 -17.55 -2.50 -25.86
N GLU A 215 -16.47 -1.72 -25.99
CA GLU A 215 -16.36 -0.59 -26.92
C GLU A 215 -15.88 -1.01 -28.34
N GLY A 216 -15.53 -2.28 -28.50
CA GLY A 216 -15.08 -2.84 -29.76
C GLY A 216 -13.58 -2.82 -29.99
N ASP A 217 -12.79 -2.48 -28.97
CA ASP A 217 -11.34 -2.58 -28.98
C ASP A 217 -10.91 -4.04 -28.86
N GLY A 218 -9.86 -4.42 -29.59
CA GLY A 218 -9.22 -5.72 -29.42
C GLY A 218 -8.58 -5.84 -28.03
N ILE A 219 -8.66 -7.03 -27.41
CA ILE A 219 -8.00 -7.33 -26.15
C ILE A 219 -6.99 -8.44 -26.38
N ALA A 220 -5.74 -8.18 -26.00
CA ALA A 220 -4.67 -9.15 -25.93
C ALA A 220 -4.25 -9.39 -24.48
N TYR A 221 -3.64 -10.54 -24.21
CA TYR A 221 -3.13 -10.86 -22.89
C TYR A 221 -1.61 -11.09 -22.92
N VAL A 222 -0.89 -10.40 -22.03
CA VAL A 222 0.53 -10.61 -21.77
C VAL A 222 0.68 -11.08 -20.34
N GLU A 223 1.05 -12.34 -20.12
CA GLU A 223 1.14 -12.96 -18.78
C GLU A 223 -0.12 -12.78 -17.92
N GLY A 224 -1.30 -12.75 -18.59
CA GLY A 224 -2.59 -12.53 -17.93
C GLY A 224 -2.99 -11.05 -17.73
N TYR A 225 -2.12 -10.12 -18.11
CA TYR A 225 -2.40 -8.69 -18.10
C TYR A 225 -3.08 -8.26 -19.40
N SER A 226 -4.24 -7.58 -19.30
CA SER A 226 -5.04 -7.16 -20.44
C SER A 226 -4.46 -5.94 -21.11
N ILE A 227 -4.31 -5.98 -22.46
CA ILE A 227 -3.89 -4.84 -23.27
C ILE A 227 -4.99 -4.54 -24.28
N PHE A 228 -5.53 -3.32 -24.21
CA PHE A 228 -6.53 -2.83 -25.15
C PHE A 228 -5.85 -2.24 -26.40
N VAL A 229 -6.26 -2.73 -27.57
CA VAL A 229 -5.70 -2.33 -28.87
C VAL A 229 -6.84 -1.84 -29.78
N PRO A 230 -7.04 -0.52 -29.90
CA PRO A 230 -8.09 0.03 -30.74
C PRO A 230 -7.99 -0.42 -32.20
N GLY A 231 -9.13 -0.81 -32.79
CA GLY A 231 -9.23 -1.14 -34.20
C GLY A 231 -8.53 -2.44 -34.61
N ALA A 232 -8.27 -3.36 -33.68
CA ALA A 232 -7.78 -4.70 -33.98
C ALA A 232 -8.90 -5.72 -33.81
N ASP A 233 -8.96 -6.71 -34.72
CA ASP A 233 -9.99 -7.75 -34.77
C ASP A 233 -9.49 -9.05 -34.10
N VAL A 234 -10.42 -9.86 -33.56
CA VAL A 234 -10.11 -11.16 -32.95
C VAL A 234 -9.40 -12.09 -33.93
N GLY A 235 -8.30 -12.71 -33.46
CA GLY A 235 -7.45 -13.62 -34.24
C GLY A 235 -6.38 -12.91 -35.05
N GLU A 236 -6.30 -11.58 -35.02
CA GLU A 236 -5.17 -10.87 -35.61
C GLU A 236 -3.94 -10.95 -34.69
N THR A 237 -2.77 -11.10 -35.30
CA THR A 237 -1.49 -10.86 -34.65
C THR A 237 -0.96 -9.49 -35.08
N VAL A 238 -0.78 -8.58 -34.13
CA VAL A 238 -0.41 -7.19 -34.43
C VAL A 238 0.81 -6.77 -33.63
N THR A 239 1.64 -5.92 -34.22
CA THR A 239 2.70 -5.22 -33.47
C THR A 239 2.10 -3.94 -32.90
N VAL A 240 2.29 -3.73 -31.63
CA VAL A 240 1.79 -2.55 -30.90
C VAL A 240 2.90 -1.86 -30.11
N VAL A 241 2.70 -0.60 -29.84
CA VAL A 241 3.48 0.16 -28.83
C VAL A 241 2.56 0.44 -27.65
N VAL A 242 2.98 0.03 -26.46
CA VAL A 242 2.24 0.30 -25.22
C VAL A 242 2.25 1.81 -24.96
N ASP A 243 1.09 2.42 -24.83
CA ASP A 243 0.92 3.85 -24.64
C ASP A 243 0.73 4.22 -23.17
N ASP A 244 -0.13 3.47 -22.46
CA ASP A 244 -0.43 3.72 -21.05
C ASP A 244 -0.59 2.39 -20.30
N VAL A 245 -0.09 2.36 -19.06
CA VAL A 245 -0.09 1.19 -18.18
C VAL A 245 -0.85 1.53 -16.91
N LYS A 246 -1.88 0.76 -16.62
CA LYS A 246 -2.72 0.84 -15.41
C LYS A 246 -2.47 -0.39 -14.53
N PRO A 247 -2.91 -0.41 -13.27
CA PRO A 247 -2.69 -1.54 -12.37
C PRO A 247 -3.15 -2.90 -12.89
N ARG A 248 -4.22 -2.94 -13.68
CA ARG A 248 -4.87 -4.19 -14.13
C ARG A 248 -4.98 -4.34 -15.64
N PHE A 249 -4.70 -3.30 -16.41
CA PHE A 249 -4.78 -3.29 -17.88
C PHE A 249 -3.90 -2.17 -18.45
N GLY A 250 -3.59 -2.27 -19.73
CA GLY A 250 -2.89 -1.21 -20.48
C GLY A 250 -3.58 -0.89 -21.79
N PHE A 251 -3.14 0.22 -22.40
CA PHE A 251 -3.53 0.61 -23.74
C PHE A 251 -2.31 0.56 -24.64
N ALA A 252 -2.52 0.16 -25.90
CA ALA A 252 -1.45 0.14 -26.87
C ALA A 252 -1.96 0.57 -28.25
N GLU A 253 -1.11 1.27 -28.99
CA GLU A 253 -1.39 1.67 -30.35
C GLU A 253 -0.74 0.71 -31.35
N ARG A 254 -1.47 0.41 -32.42
CA ARG A 254 -1.01 -0.42 -33.53
C ARG A 254 0.11 0.28 -34.29
N VAL A 255 1.21 -0.41 -34.56
CA VAL A 255 2.31 0.10 -35.39
C VAL A 255 2.29 -0.61 -36.73
N GLU A 256 2.42 0.17 -37.80
CA GLU A 256 2.56 -0.36 -39.16
C GLU A 256 3.88 -1.10 -39.38
#